data_02fcfa3629d6d283a9736becb9127c8f
#
_entry.id   02fcfa3629d6d283a9736becb9127c8f
#
_cell.length_a   1.000
_cell.length_b   1.000
_cell.length_c   1.000
_cell.angle_alpha   90.00
_cell.angle_beta   90.00
_cell.angle_gamma   90.00
#
_symmetry.space_group_name_H-M   'P 1'
#
loop_
_entity.id
_entity.type
_entity.pdbx_description
1 polymer ?
#
loop_
_entity_poly.entity_id
_entity_poly.type
_entity_poly.pdbx_seq_one_letter_code
_entity_poly.pdbx_strand_id
1 'polypeptide(L)'
;MCQLDLKAEGQSVPCLYFDQPGEANTEATLKRAALRAGELDIKQVVVASASGQTALKAAEIFPDRRLVVVSHSTGFYRPDFQEMPEEVRRQLEHRGVKVLTCQHAFGGVNRAVRKKLGTYQLDEIIAYTLRAFGEGMKVAIEVSLMAADAGLIQTGQPCLAMGGTEKGVDTAILLKPVNAQNFFDLRILEILAKPGFYHEEVRKK
;
A
#
# COMPACT_ATOMS: atom_id res chain seq x y z
N MET A 1 14.79 -31.93 -10.54
CA MET A 1 15.22 -30.81 -9.67
C MET A 1 16.30 -30.05 -10.43
N CYS A 2 15.95 -28.91 -10.99
CA CYS A 2 16.91 -28.07 -11.70
C CYS A 2 17.68 -27.26 -10.65
N GLN A 3 18.94 -27.62 -10.42
CA GLN A 3 19.84 -26.75 -9.64
C GLN A 3 20.18 -25.56 -10.55
N LEU A 4 19.58 -24.41 -10.22
CA LEU A 4 20.02 -23.13 -10.73
C LEU A 4 21.36 -22.80 -10.05
N ASP A 5 22.45 -23.01 -10.77
CA ASP A 5 23.78 -22.54 -10.37
C ASP A 5 23.79 -21.00 -10.55
N LEU A 6 23.28 -20.30 -9.55
CA LEU A 6 23.29 -18.83 -9.51
C LEU A 6 24.70 -18.37 -9.11
N LYS A 7 25.56 -18.13 -10.11
CA LYS A 7 26.86 -17.45 -9.93
C LYS A 7 26.73 -15.94 -9.69
N ALA A 8 25.50 -15.42 -9.54
CA ALA A 8 25.26 -14.01 -9.25
C ALA A 8 25.17 -13.80 -7.73
N GLU A 9 25.87 -12.80 -7.23
CA GLU A 9 25.68 -12.30 -5.87
C GLU A 9 24.26 -11.71 -5.76
N GLY A 10 23.37 -12.42 -5.08
CA GLY A 10 21.97 -12.02 -4.90
C GLY A 10 21.41 -12.55 -3.59
N GLN A 11 20.38 -11.89 -3.07
CA GLN A 11 19.64 -12.34 -1.91
C GLN A 11 18.34 -13.02 -2.35
N SER A 12 18.06 -14.21 -1.81
CA SER A 12 16.77 -14.86 -1.97
C SER A 12 15.86 -14.42 -0.82
N VAL A 13 14.77 -13.71 -1.16
CA VAL A 13 13.76 -13.26 -0.20
C VAL A 13 12.44 -13.95 -0.52
N PRO A 14 11.83 -14.69 0.44
CA PRO A 14 10.54 -15.33 0.21
C PRO A 14 9.43 -14.31 -0.05
N CYS A 15 8.67 -14.48 -1.13
CA CYS A 15 7.43 -13.76 -1.39
C CYS A 15 6.24 -14.69 -1.11
N LEU A 16 5.26 -14.19 -0.36
CA LEU A 16 4.02 -14.92 -0.09
C LEU A 16 3.01 -14.62 -1.20
N TYR A 17 2.66 -15.63 -2.00
CA TYR A 17 1.65 -15.52 -3.05
C TYR A 17 0.32 -16.12 -2.58
N PHE A 18 -0.72 -15.29 -2.56
CA PHE A 18 -2.07 -15.73 -2.19
C PHE A 18 -2.85 -16.23 -3.40
N ASP A 19 -3.67 -17.25 -3.23
CA ASP A 19 -4.52 -17.78 -4.30
C ASP A 19 -5.60 -16.79 -4.72
N GLN A 20 -6.15 -16.04 -3.76
CA GLN A 20 -7.20 -15.05 -3.99
C GLN A 20 -6.81 -13.71 -3.35
N PRO A 21 -7.19 -12.56 -3.94
CA PRO A 21 -7.01 -11.26 -3.32
C PRO A 21 -7.98 -11.02 -2.16
N GLY A 22 -7.70 -10.00 -1.35
CA GLY A 22 -8.66 -9.42 -0.41
C GLY A 22 -8.38 -9.66 1.07
N GLU A 23 -9.38 -9.37 1.89
CA GLU A 23 -9.29 -9.18 3.35
C GLU A 23 -8.75 -10.40 4.11
N ALA A 24 -9.04 -11.63 3.63
CA ALA A 24 -8.58 -12.86 4.27
C ALA A 24 -7.05 -12.94 4.41
N ASN A 25 -6.31 -12.21 3.58
CA ASN A 25 -4.85 -12.20 3.55
C ASN A 25 -4.23 -11.19 4.51
N THR A 26 -5.04 -10.34 5.15
CA THR A 26 -4.56 -9.18 5.91
C THR A 26 -3.56 -9.55 6.99
N GLU A 27 -3.89 -10.54 7.81
CA GLU A 27 -3.03 -10.93 8.92
C GLU A 27 -1.69 -11.53 8.44
N ALA A 28 -1.74 -12.40 7.43
CA ALA A 28 -0.54 -13.00 6.84
C ALA A 28 0.37 -11.94 6.19
N THR A 29 -0.23 -10.96 5.49
CA THR A 29 0.48 -9.83 4.88
C THR A 29 1.19 -8.97 5.93
N LEU A 30 0.47 -8.57 6.99
CA LEU A 30 1.04 -7.78 8.08
C LEU A 30 2.16 -8.52 8.81
N LYS A 31 1.98 -9.81 9.12
CA LYS A 31 3.01 -10.65 9.77
C LYS A 31 4.24 -10.82 8.88
N ARG A 32 4.07 -11.06 7.58
CA ARG A 32 5.20 -11.17 6.64
C ARG A 32 6.00 -9.87 6.58
N ALA A 33 5.31 -8.73 6.51
CA ALA A 33 5.94 -7.41 6.54
C ALA A 33 6.68 -7.16 7.86
N ALA A 34 6.09 -7.53 9.00
CA ALA A 34 6.70 -7.35 10.33
C ALA A 34 7.98 -8.18 10.52
N LEU A 35 7.98 -9.43 10.04
CA LEU A 35 9.19 -10.26 10.03
C LEU A 35 10.32 -9.56 9.26
N ARG A 36 10.03 -9.07 8.05
CA ARG A 36 11.05 -8.39 7.25
C ARG A 36 11.48 -7.06 7.86
N ALA A 37 10.55 -6.33 8.50
CA ALA A 37 10.87 -5.12 9.26
C ALA A 37 11.88 -5.40 10.39
N GLY A 38 11.74 -6.53 11.08
CA GLY A 38 12.68 -6.96 12.11
C GLY A 38 14.05 -7.32 11.54
N GLU A 39 14.10 -8.12 10.46
CA GLU A 39 15.34 -8.56 9.81
C GLU A 39 16.20 -7.38 9.30
N LEU A 40 15.57 -6.33 8.76
CA LEU A 40 16.25 -5.19 8.15
C LEU A 40 16.21 -3.91 9.02
N ASP A 41 15.67 -3.99 10.23
CA ASP A 41 15.45 -2.84 11.12
C ASP A 41 14.71 -1.66 10.46
N ILE A 42 13.69 -1.96 9.65
CA ILE A 42 12.90 -0.93 8.95
C ILE A 42 12.09 -0.14 9.98
N LYS A 43 12.23 1.17 9.98
CA LYS A 43 11.60 2.08 10.95
C LYS A 43 10.26 2.64 10.48
N GLN A 44 10.01 2.69 9.18
CA GLN A 44 8.86 3.35 8.56
C GLN A 44 7.91 2.34 7.94
N VAL A 45 6.64 2.45 8.29
CA VAL A 45 5.58 1.57 7.80
C VAL A 45 4.39 2.42 7.37
N VAL A 46 3.88 2.19 6.17
CA VAL A 46 2.68 2.82 5.63
C VAL A 46 1.65 1.76 5.32
N VAL A 47 0.41 1.94 5.74
CA VAL A 47 -0.68 1.01 5.46
C VAL A 47 -1.93 1.74 4.98
N ALA A 48 -2.52 1.23 3.91
CA ALA A 48 -3.83 1.67 3.45
C ALA A 48 -4.94 1.12 4.36
N SER A 49 -5.84 1.97 4.83
CA SER A 49 -6.97 1.54 5.62
C SER A 49 -8.13 2.53 5.55
N ALA A 50 -9.15 2.25 4.75
CA ALA A 50 -10.30 3.12 4.59
C ALA A 50 -11.15 3.22 5.87
N SER A 51 -11.55 2.08 6.45
CA SER A 51 -12.40 2.01 7.66
C SER A 51 -11.62 2.01 8.98
N GLY A 52 -10.29 1.90 8.94
CA GLY A 52 -9.44 1.79 10.13
C GLY A 52 -9.23 0.37 10.68
N GLN A 53 -9.98 -0.64 10.23
CA GLN A 53 -9.87 -2.00 10.77
C GLN A 53 -8.48 -2.62 10.53
N THR A 54 -7.95 -2.47 9.32
CA THR A 54 -6.57 -2.89 9.00
C THR A 54 -5.54 -2.11 9.81
N ALA A 55 -5.79 -0.82 10.02
CA ALA A 55 -4.91 0.06 10.79
C ALA A 55 -4.80 -0.37 12.27
N LEU A 56 -5.92 -0.76 12.91
CA LEU A 56 -5.90 -1.27 14.28
C LEU A 56 -5.03 -2.53 14.40
N LYS A 57 -5.19 -3.49 13.48
CA LYS A 57 -4.34 -4.69 13.42
C LYS A 57 -2.87 -4.34 13.18
N ALA A 58 -2.60 -3.39 12.28
CA ALA A 58 -1.24 -2.93 12.01
C ALA A 58 -0.60 -2.27 13.24
N ALA A 59 -1.35 -1.48 13.99
CA ALA A 59 -0.86 -0.84 15.22
C ALA A 59 -0.47 -1.85 16.32
N GLU A 60 -1.10 -3.01 16.35
CA GLU A 60 -0.73 -4.11 17.26
C GLU A 60 0.54 -4.83 16.81
N ILE A 61 0.76 -4.94 15.50
CA ILE A 61 1.88 -5.69 14.91
C ILE A 61 3.15 -4.82 14.81
N PHE A 62 3.01 -3.49 14.69
CA PHE A 62 4.12 -2.55 14.54
C PHE A 62 4.20 -1.51 15.69
N PRO A 63 4.20 -1.93 16.99
CA PRO A 63 4.09 -1.01 18.12
C PRO A 63 5.27 -0.02 18.22
N ASP A 64 6.47 -0.44 17.81
CA ASP A 64 7.71 0.33 17.94
C ASP A 64 8.17 0.96 16.60
N ARG A 65 7.29 1.04 15.60
CA ARG A 65 7.60 1.59 14.29
C ARG A 65 6.83 2.90 14.05
N ARG A 66 7.39 3.75 13.20
CA ARG A 66 6.65 4.91 12.69
C ARG A 66 5.57 4.41 11.74
N LEU A 67 4.38 4.16 12.28
CA LEU A 67 3.24 3.71 11.51
C LEU A 67 2.44 4.91 10.99
N VAL A 68 2.25 4.96 9.67
CA VAL A 68 1.38 5.91 8.98
C VAL A 68 0.23 5.14 8.35
N VAL A 69 -0.98 5.54 8.65
CA VAL A 69 -2.20 5.02 8.07
C VAL A 69 -2.73 6.02 7.06
N VAL A 70 -3.01 5.57 5.86
CA VAL A 70 -3.60 6.41 4.81
C VAL A 70 -5.03 5.96 4.56
N SER A 71 -5.99 6.84 4.83
CA SER A 71 -7.41 6.60 4.55
C SER A 71 -7.80 7.11 3.16
N HIS A 72 -8.99 6.77 2.69
CA HIS A 72 -9.58 7.46 1.55
C HIS A 72 -9.77 8.95 1.85
N SER A 73 -9.71 9.77 0.81
CA SER A 73 -10.09 11.17 0.91
C SER A 73 -11.56 11.30 1.36
N THR A 74 -11.87 12.29 2.16
CA THR A 74 -13.26 12.65 2.45
C THR A 74 -14.00 12.91 1.13
N GLY A 75 -15.20 12.37 1.00
CA GLY A 75 -15.97 12.48 -0.25
C GLY A 75 -15.64 11.44 -1.32
N PHE A 76 -14.85 10.41 -1.01
CA PHE A 76 -14.48 9.36 -1.97
C PHE A 76 -15.69 8.60 -2.53
N TYR A 77 -16.63 8.21 -1.69
CA TYR A 77 -17.87 7.52 -2.08
C TYR A 77 -19.03 8.49 -2.30
N ARG A 78 -19.21 9.46 -1.39
CA ARG A 78 -20.26 10.47 -1.45
C ARG A 78 -19.76 11.76 -0.79
N PRO A 79 -20.30 12.93 -1.14
CA PRO A 79 -19.89 14.22 -0.58
C PRO A 79 -19.85 14.20 0.95
N ASP A 80 -18.81 14.79 1.52
CA ASP A 80 -18.61 15.02 2.97
C ASP A 80 -18.58 13.75 3.84
N PHE A 81 -18.50 12.56 3.23
CA PHE A 81 -18.43 11.29 3.95
C PHE A 81 -17.00 10.79 4.09
N GLN A 82 -16.60 10.48 5.33
CA GLN A 82 -15.36 9.77 5.67
C GLN A 82 -15.70 8.38 6.19
N GLU A 83 -15.04 7.35 5.63
CA GLU A 83 -15.30 5.95 5.95
C GLU A 83 -14.72 5.51 7.30
N MET A 84 -13.59 6.13 7.72
CA MET A 84 -13.00 5.84 9.01
C MET A 84 -13.79 6.57 10.10
N PRO A 85 -14.42 5.83 11.04
CA PRO A 85 -15.10 6.44 12.18
C PRO A 85 -14.13 7.27 13.00
N GLU A 86 -14.59 8.42 13.49
CA GLU A 86 -13.79 9.32 14.32
C GLU A 86 -13.23 8.65 15.57
N GLU A 87 -14.00 7.73 16.17
CA GLU A 87 -13.56 6.95 17.34
C GLU A 87 -12.35 6.06 17.00
N VAL A 88 -12.36 5.40 15.83
CA VAL A 88 -11.24 4.57 15.38
C VAL A 88 -10.02 5.43 15.09
N ARG A 89 -10.22 6.61 14.49
CA ARG A 89 -9.14 7.59 14.27
C ARG A 89 -8.48 7.98 15.61
N ARG A 90 -9.27 8.36 16.61
CA ARG A 90 -8.75 8.73 17.94
C ARG A 90 -8.01 7.58 18.62
N GLN A 91 -8.52 6.35 18.53
CA GLN A 91 -7.82 5.17 19.06
C GLN A 91 -6.43 4.99 18.44
N LEU A 92 -6.31 5.17 17.13
CA LEU A 92 -5.03 5.09 16.41
C LEU A 92 -4.08 6.21 16.84
N GLU A 93 -4.58 7.45 16.90
CA GLU A 93 -3.80 8.63 17.28
C GLU A 93 -3.29 8.55 18.73
N HIS A 94 -4.11 8.04 19.68
CA HIS A 94 -3.68 7.78 21.06
C HIS A 94 -2.56 6.72 21.16
N ARG A 95 -2.47 5.82 20.19
CA ARG A 95 -1.35 4.86 20.07
C ARG A 95 -0.13 5.44 19.34
N GLY A 96 -0.11 6.74 19.02
CA GLY A 96 0.96 7.41 18.30
C GLY A 96 0.97 7.17 16.78
N VAL A 97 -0.06 6.50 16.25
CA VAL A 97 -0.21 6.27 14.80
C VAL A 97 -0.61 7.57 14.11
N LYS A 98 0.04 7.88 12.99
CA LYS A 98 -0.32 9.03 12.17
C LYS A 98 -1.37 8.63 11.14
N VAL A 99 -2.54 9.27 11.17
CA VAL A 99 -3.63 9.02 10.22
C VAL A 99 -3.70 10.16 9.22
N LEU A 100 -3.42 9.85 7.95
CA LEU A 100 -3.46 10.78 6.83
C LEU A 100 -4.75 10.60 6.03
N THR A 101 -5.48 11.68 5.84
CA THR A 101 -6.62 11.78 4.92
C THR A 101 -6.32 12.91 3.95
N CYS A 102 -6.09 12.61 2.68
CA CYS A 102 -5.80 13.62 1.66
C CYS A 102 -6.24 13.13 0.27
N GLN A 103 -6.05 13.96 -0.74
CA GLN A 103 -6.28 13.59 -2.13
C GLN A 103 -5.40 12.39 -2.51
N HIS A 104 -5.95 11.47 -3.31
CA HIS A 104 -5.22 10.32 -3.82
C HIS A 104 -4.18 10.74 -4.85
N ALA A 105 -2.95 10.21 -4.75
CA ALA A 105 -1.86 10.55 -5.67
C ALA A 105 -2.17 10.15 -7.13
N PHE A 106 -2.92 9.06 -7.34
CA PHE A 106 -3.29 8.60 -8.68
C PHE A 106 -4.79 8.77 -9.00
N GLY A 107 -5.50 9.68 -8.34
CA GLY A 107 -6.93 9.72 -8.54
C GLY A 107 -7.65 10.99 -8.09
N GLY A 108 -6.96 12.09 -7.94
CA GLY A 108 -7.55 13.36 -7.53
C GLY A 108 -8.43 14.01 -8.58
N VAL A 109 -8.08 15.22 -9.00
CA VAL A 109 -8.82 16.01 -10.02
C VAL A 109 -8.92 15.25 -11.34
N ASN A 110 -7.94 14.42 -11.69
CA ASN A 110 -7.93 13.63 -12.91
C ASN A 110 -9.10 12.66 -13.03
N ARG A 111 -9.59 12.12 -11.91
CA ARG A 111 -10.83 11.33 -11.89
C ARG A 111 -12.06 12.16 -12.29
N ALA A 112 -12.11 13.45 -11.93
CA ALA A 112 -13.18 14.36 -12.38
C ALA A 112 -13.08 14.64 -13.88
N VAL A 113 -11.88 14.81 -14.42
CA VAL A 113 -11.64 14.97 -15.87
C VAL A 113 -12.16 13.74 -16.61
N ARG A 114 -11.81 12.52 -16.17
CA ARG A 114 -12.32 11.28 -16.79
C ARG A 114 -13.84 11.20 -16.73
N LYS A 115 -14.45 11.48 -15.59
CA LYS A 115 -15.92 11.43 -15.43
C LYS A 115 -16.63 12.46 -16.30
N LYS A 116 -16.06 13.65 -16.49
CA LYS A 116 -16.68 14.75 -17.25
C LYS A 116 -16.39 14.68 -18.74
N LEU A 117 -15.16 14.33 -19.13
CA LEU A 117 -14.67 14.42 -20.50
C LEU A 117 -14.43 13.06 -21.17
N GLY A 118 -14.56 11.94 -20.44
CA GLY A 118 -14.38 10.59 -20.99
C GLY A 118 -12.92 10.24 -21.35
N THR A 119 -11.93 10.97 -20.87
CA THR A 119 -10.53 10.78 -21.20
C THR A 119 -9.68 10.44 -19.97
N TYR A 120 -8.77 9.48 -20.11
CA TYR A 120 -7.82 9.10 -19.05
C TYR A 120 -6.66 10.08 -19.00
N GLN A 121 -6.18 10.32 -17.79
CA GLN A 121 -5.03 11.18 -17.53
C GLN A 121 -3.80 10.32 -17.17
N LEU A 122 -2.61 10.91 -17.17
CA LEU A 122 -1.33 10.22 -17.01
C LEU A 122 -1.25 9.39 -15.72
N ASP A 123 -1.67 9.94 -14.60
CA ASP A 123 -1.65 9.26 -13.30
C ASP A 123 -2.61 8.05 -13.25
N GLU A 124 -3.75 8.11 -13.94
CA GLU A 124 -4.64 6.96 -14.08
C GLU A 124 -4.00 5.87 -14.97
N ILE A 125 -3.26 6.24 -16.04
CA ILE A 125 -2.52 5.29 -16.88
C ILE A 125 -1.42 4.61 -16.06
N ILE A 126 -0.68 5.36 -15.25
CA ILE A 126 0.31 4.80 -14.31
C ILE A 126 -0.37 3.82 -13.34
N ALA A 127 -1.50 4.20 -12.75
CA ALA A 127 -2.25 3.34 -11.86
C ALA A 127 -2.68 2.02 -12.53
N TYR A 128 -3.15 2.06 -13.78
CA TYR A 128 -3.49 0.86 -14.55
C TYR A 128 -2.28 -0.02 -14.81
N THR A 129 -1.13 0.57 -15.16
CA THR A 129 0.13 -0.17 -15.35
C THR A 129 0.55 -0.90 -14.07
N LEU A 130 0.48 -0.23 -12.91
CA LEU A 130 0.83 -0.83 -11.63
C LEU A 130 -0.13 -1.97 -11.23
N ARG A 131 -1.39 -1.94 -11.66
CA ARG A 131 -2.36 -3.02 -11.45
C ARG A 131 -1.99 -4.33 -12.15
N ALA A 132 -1.06 -4.32 -13.11
CA ALA A 132 -0.50 -5.56 -13.66
C ALA A 132 0.14 -6.44 -12.57
N PHE A 133 0.58 -5.84 -11.47
CA PHE A 133 1.10 -6.55 -10.30
C PHE A 133 0.02 -6.83 -9.23
N GLY A 134 -1.19 -6.34 -9.43
CA GLY A 134 -2.33 -6.39 -8.50
C GLY A 134 -2.77 -5.02 -7.99
N GLU A 135 -4.04 -4.89 -7.56
CA GLU A 135 -4.57 -3.63 -7.00
C GLU A 135 -3.77 -3.19 -5.76
N GLY A 136 -3.45 -4.13 -4.87
CA GLY A 136 -2.68 -3.84 -3.66
C GLY A 136 -1.30 -3.24 -3.94
N MET A 137 -0.64 -3.62 -5.04
CA MET A 137 0.63 -3.02 -5.47
C MET A 137 0.45 -1.54 -5.81
N LYS A 138 -0.55 -1.22 -6.63
CA LYS A 138 -0.89 0.17 -6.97
C LYS A 138 -1.17 0.97 -5.71
N VAL A 139 -1.98 0.43 -4.79
CA VAL A 139 -2.36 1.11 -3.54
C VAL A 139 -1.14 1.32 -2.64
N ALA A 140 -0.26 0.31 -2.46
CA ALA A 140 0.93 0.43 -1.62
C ALA A 140 1.87 1.56 -2.12
N ILE A 141 2.06 1.67 -3.43
CA ILE A 141 2.86 2.75 -4.04
C ILE A 141 2.17 4.10 -3.83
N GLU A 142 0.87 4.18 -4.11
CA GLU A 142 0.08 5.42 -3.95
C GLU A 142 0.16 5.97 -2.53
N VAL A 143 -0.09 5.14 -1.51
CA VAL A 143 -0.07 5.58 -0.11
C VAL A 143 1.34 5.97 0.36
N SER A 144 2.39 5.37 -0.21
CA SER A 144 3.77 5.78 0.09
C SER A 144 4.08 7.18 -0.43
N LEU A 145 3.63 7.53 -1.64
CA LEU A 145 3.74 8.89 -2.19
C LEU A 145 2.97 9.89 -1.34
N MET A 146 1.71 9.57 -0.99
CA MET A 146 0.87 10.42 -0.15
C MET A 146 1.50 10.68 1.21
N ALA A 147 2.06 9.66 1.85
CA ALA A 147 2.73 9.78 3.15
C ALA A 147 4.05 10.57 3.06
N ALA A 148 4.80 10.42 1.97
CA ALA A 148 6.03 11.18 1.72
C ALA A 148 5.74 12.66 1.46
N ASP A 149 4.74 12.97 0.65
CA ASP A 149 4.36 14.36 0.35
C ASP A 149 3.76 15.08 1.56
N ALA A 150 3.13 14.33 2.47
CA ALA A 150 2.67 14.84 3.76
C ALA A 150 3.79 15.00 4.81
N GLY A 151 5.05 14.64 4.50
CA GLY A 151 6.18 14.70 5.43
C GLY A 151 6.11 13.69 6.58
N LEU A 152 5.28 12.66 6.45
CA LEU A 152 5.06 11.65 7.49
C LEU A 152 6.07 10.50 7.44
N ILE A 153 6.74 10.31 6.29
CA ILE A 153 7.87 9.39 6.12
C ILE A 153 9.04 10.12 5.45
N GLN A 154 10.24 9.60 5.65
CA GLN A 154 11.45 10.15 5.06
C GLN A 154 11.73 9.51 3.71
N THR A 155 11.91 10.33 2.67
CA THR A 155 12.36 9.86 1.36
C THR A 155 13.82 9.36 1.44
N GLY A 156 14.13 8.38 0.57
CA GLY A 156 15.49 7.82 0.56
C GLY A 156 15.80 6.79 1.63
N GLN A 157 15.00 6.68 2.70
CA GLN A 157 15.08 5.62 3.70
C GLN A 157 14.11 4.50 3.34
N PRO A 158 14.49 3.21 3.51
CA PRO A 158 13.59 2.10 3.24
C PRO A 158 12.29 2.19 4.06
N CYS A 159 11.18 1.86 3.42
CA CYS A 159 9.83 1.91 3.99
C CYS A 159 9.04 0.66 3.58
N LEU A 160 8.31 0.08 4.51
CA LEU A 160 7.29 -0.92 4.17
C LEU A 160 5.99 -0.22 3.80
N ALA A 161 5.41 -0.59 2.66
CA ALA A 161 4.12 -0.10 2.24
C ALA A 161 3.17 -1.26 1.95
N MET A 162 1.92 -1.14 2.43
CA MET A 162 0.91 -2.19 2.30
C MET A 162 -0.38 -1.64 1.73
N GLY A 163 -0.91 -2.37 0.76
CA GLY A 163 -2.18 -2.10 0.11
C GLY A 163 -2.99 -3.37 -0.09
N GLY A 164 -4.20 -3.24 -0.57
CA GLY A 164 -5.06 -4.40 -0.80
C GLY A 164 -6.10 -4.16 -1.88
N THR A 165 -6.91 -5.20 -2.08
CA THR A 165 -8.02 -5.23 -3.01
C THR A 165 -9.32 -5.09 -2.24
N GLU A 166 -10.06 -4.00 -2.44
CA GLU A 166 -11.33 -3.64 -1.78
C GLU A 166 -11.21 -3.46 -0.26
N LYS A 167 -11.04 -4.54 0.51
CA LYS A 167 -10.92 -4.53 1.96
C LYS A 167 -9.65 -5.23 2.41
N GLY A 168 -9.09 -4.79 3.54
CA GLY A 168 -7.86 -5.35 4.09
C GLY A 168 -6.62 -5.00 3.29
N VAL A 169 -5.53 -5.73 3.55
CA VAL A 169 -4.30 -5.68 2.77
C VAL A 169 -3.91 -7.09 2.33
N ASP A 170 -3.49 -7.23 1.09
CA ASP A 170 -3.05 -8.48 0.48
C ASP A 170 -1.69 -8.35 -0.21
N THR A 171 -1.13 -7.16 -0.17
CA THR A 171 0.14 -6.83 -0.80
C THR A 171 1.02 -6.03 0.15
N ALA A 172 2.26 -6.48 0.32
CA ALA A 172 3.30 -5.80 1.08
C ALA A 172 4.58 -5.68 0.24
N ILE A 173 5.15 -4.49 0.22
CA ILE A 173 6.40 -4.20 -0.48
C ILE A 173 7.36 -3.45 0.43
N LEU A 174 8.66 -3.70 0.24
CA LEU A 174 9.72 -2.84 0.72
C LEU A 174 10.11 -1.91 -0.42
N LEU A 175 10.11 -0.61 -0.17
CA LEU A 175 10.45 0.37 -1.19
C LEU A 175 11.33 1.49 -0.63
N LYS A 176 12.00 2.21 -1.54
CA LYS A 176 12.63 3.49 -1.27
C LYS A 176 11.67 4.58 -1.72
N PRO A 177 10.98 5.25 -0.76
CA PRO A 177 9.94 6.23 -1.10
C PRO A 177 10.54 7.52 -1.65
N VAL A 178 9.75 8.23 -2.42
CA VAL A 178 10.05 9.55 -2.99
C VAL A 178 8.84 10.46 -2.84
N ASN A 179 9.02 11.75 -3.02
CA ASN A 179 7.90 12.67 -3.25
C ASN A 179 7.31 12.46 -4.66
N ALA A 180 6.03 12.77 -4.85
CA ALA A 180 5.33 12.52 -6.11
C ALA A 180 6.00 13.19 -7.32
N GLN A 181 6.57 14.40 -7.15
CA GLN A 181 7.33 15.07 -8.21
C GLN A 181 8.58 14.30 -8.67
N ASN A 182 9.07 13.36 -7.87
CA ASN A 182 10.23 12.50 -8.18
C ASN A 182 9.79 11.04 -8.43
N PHE A 183 8.56 10.82 -8.86
CA PHE A 183 7.95 9.49 -8.98
C PHE A 183 8.85 8.46 -9.69
N PHE A 184 9.55 8.85 -10.75
CA PHE A 184 10.39 7.94 -11.54
C PHE A 184 11.69 7.50 -10.82
N ASP A 185 12.02 8.11 -9.69
CA ASP A 185 13.14 7.70 -8.82
C ASP A 185 12.71 6.70 -7.74
N LEU A 186 11.41 6.41 -7.61
CA LEU A 186 10.89 5.38 -6.72
C LEU A 186 11.49 4.02 -7.07
N ARG A 187 11.89 3.26 -6.07
CA ARG A 187 12.40 1.88 -6.25
C ARG A 187 11.68 0.92 -5.34
N ILE A 188 11.08 -0.11 -5.92
CA ILE A 188 10.60 -1.28 -5.19
C ILE A 188 11.82 -2.16 -4.98
N LEU A 189 12.19 -2.39 -3.72
CA LEU A 189 13.34 -3.18 -3.33
C LEU A 189 12.96 -4.66 -3.23
N GLU A 190 11.79 -4.96 -2.64
CA GLU A 190 11.30 -6.32 -2.44
C GLU A 190 9.77 -6.37 -2.54
N ILE A 191 9.24 -7.48 -3.04
CA ILE A 191 7.82 -7.83 -2.94
C ILE A 191 7.72 -8.93 -1.89
N LEU A 192 7.02 -8.67 -0.79
CA LEU A 192 6.96 -9.57 0.36
C LEU A 192 5.70 -10.44 0.37
N ALA A 193 4.61 -9.91 -0.15
CA ALA A 193 3.33 -10.62 -0.31
C ALA A 193 2.51 -9.99 -1.43
N LYS A 194 1.77 -10.78 -2.17
CA LYS A 194 0.77 -10.32 -3.15
C LYS A 194 -0.12 -11.48 -3.62
N PRO A 195 -1.31 -11.22 -4.19
CA PRO A 195 -2.06 -12.23 -4.92
C PRO A 195 -1.25 -12.79 -6.10
N GLY A 196 -1.29 -14.12 -6.27
CA GLY A 196 -0.59 -14.84 -7.35
C GLY A 196 -1.36 -14.87 -8.67
N PHE A 197 -2.68 -14.68 -8.62
CA PHE A 197 -3.59 -14.75 -9.78
C PHE A 197 -3.57 -16.09 -10.53
N TYR A 198 -3.21 -17.18 -9.84
CA TYR A 198 -3.10 -18.51 -10.45
C TYR A 198 -4.43 -19.09 -10.92
N HIS A 199 -5.55 -18.63 -10.31
CA HIS A 199 -6.91 -19.07 -10.60
C HIS A 199 -7.81 -17.90 -10.99
N GLU A 200 -7.26 -16.95 -11.72
CA GLU A 200 -8.04 -15.80 -12.16
C GLU A 200 -9.07 -16.24 -13.22
N GLU A 201 -10.31 -16.47 -12.79
CA GLU A 201 -11.42 -16.39 -13.72
C GLU A 201 -11.52 -14.93 -14.14
N VAL A 202 -11.29 -14.65 -15.41
CA VAL A 202 -11.44 -13.33 -16.00
C VAL A 202 -12.80 -12.77 -15.55
N ARG A 203 -12.78 -11.77 -14.67
CA ARG A 203 -14.00 -11.07 -14.25
C ARG A 203 -14.70 -10.57 -15.50
N LYS A 204 -15.75 -11.27 -15.90
CA LYS A 204 -16.70 -10.75 -16.90
C LYS A 204 -17.33 -9.50 -16.26
N LYS A 205 -16.91 -8.35 -16.70
CA LYS A 205 -17.61 -7.08 -16.47
C LYS A 205 -18.78 -6.97 -17.41
#